data_15fc10802a3ec06e103bae92d92f1b56
#
_entry.id   15fc10802a3ec06e103bae92d92f1b56
#
_cell.length_a   1.000
_cell.length_b   1.000
_cell.length_c   1.000
_cell.angle_alpha   90.00
_cell.angle_beta   90.00
_cell.angle_gamma   90.00
#
_symmetry.space_group_name_H-M   'P 1'
#
loop_
_entity.id
_entity.type
_entity.pdbx_description
1 polymer ?
#
loop_
_entity_poly.entity_id
_entity_poly.type
_entity_poly.pdbx_seq_one_letter_code
_entity_poly.pdbx_strand_id
1 'polypeptide(L)'
;DEMMGHQYGNLQQRINSTGNLLDKELNHLQRDWRNPSKQNNKIKVFGMRDEYSTDTAGIIDYTSNVTGVAYVHEDEKIKMGNSDGWYAGVVNNRFKFKDIGKSKENQTMIKLGVFKKMSPSSDHNGSLQWTIGGDVFAGINEMKRRYLVVDEIFEAKSNYNSYGAALKTDLGYDIRLSERTHFRPYGALKMEYGRFNSIKEDSGEMRLEVKGNDYFSVKPEVGMEFKFVQPLAVKTNLSVGLTAAYENELGKVGDVNNKGRVRYTSADWFGIRGEKDDRKGNGKFDLNIGVDNTRFGVTVNGGYDTKGKNVRAGIGFRAIY
;
A
#
# COMPACT_ATOMS: atom_id res chain seq x y z
N ASP A 1 6.02 -18.55 22.64
CA ASP A 1 4.97 -17.71 22.58
C ASP A 1 5.26 -16.20 22.68
N GLU A 2 4.46 -15.41 23.37
CA GLU A 2 4.64 -13.94 23.40
C GLU A 2 6.01 -13.51 23.94
N MET A 3 6.55 -14.22 24.90
CA MET A 3 7.90 -13.97 25.43
C MET A 3 8.99 -14.26 24.40
N MET A 4 8.74 -15.13 23.43
CA MET A 4 9.68 -15.51 22.38
C MET A 4 9.56 -14.63 21.13
N GLY A 5 8.84 -13.53 21.22
CA GLY A 5 8.81 -12.51 20.18
C GLY A 5 7.99 -12.86 18.94
N HIS A 6 6.89 -13.60 19.07
CA HIS A 6 6.01 -13.93 17.95
C HIS A 6 5.44 -12.68 17.28
N GLN A 7 5.42 -11.53 17.96
CA GLN A 7 5.06 -10.24 17.37
C GLN A 7 5.97 -9.85 16.19
N TYR A 8 7.21 -10.34 16.18
CA TYR A 8 8.16 -10.13 15.08
C TYR A 8 8.00 -11.12 13.94
N GLY A 9 7.16 -12.13 14.08
CA GLY A 9 6.70 -12.92 12.95
C GLY A 9 5.83 -12.04 12.03
N ASN A 10 5.85 -12.28 10.75
CA ASN A 10 5.15 -11.47 9.75
C ASN A 10 5.57 -9.99 9.68
N LEU A 11 6.72 -9.66 10.18
CA LEU A 11 7.22 -8.28 10.14
C LEU A 11 7.34 -7.79 8.70
N GLN A 12 7.87 -8.61 7.81
CA GLN A 12 7.99 -8.31 6.38
C GLN A 12 6.61 -8.10 5.74
N GLN A 13 5.63 -8.90 6.11
CA GLN A 13 4.27 -8.74 5.61
C GLN A 13 3.65 -7.42 6.07
N ARG A 14 3.88 -7.02 7.32
CA ARG A 14 3.39 -5.74 7.82
C ARG A 14 4.05 -4.55 7.12
N ILE A 15 5.36 -4.60 6.88
CA ILE A 15 6.08 -3.56 6.13
C ILE A 15 5.56 -3.47 4.69
N ASN A 16 5.45 -4.59 4.01
CA ASN A 16 4.91 -4.64 2.64
C ASN A 16 3.47 -4.13 2.58
N SER A 17 2.64 -4.53 3.52
CA SER A 17 1.25 -4.11 3.63
C SER A 17 1.15 -2.59 3.81
N THR A 18 1.95 -1.99 4.69
CA THR A 18 1.98 -0.54 4.90
C THR A 18 2.28 0.21 3.60
N GLY A 19 3.28 -0.23 2.86
CA GLY A 19 3.63 0.36 1.57
C GLY A 19 2.53 0.17 0.52
N ASN A 20 1.89 -0.98 0.48
CA ASN A 20 0.80 -1.26 -0.47
C ASN A 20 -0.42 -0.38 -0.23
N LEU A 21 -0.70 -0.02 1.01
CA LEU A 21 -1.81 0.88 1.33
C LEU A 21 -1.57 2.26 0.71
N LEU A 22 -0.35 2.76 0.79
CA LEU A 22 0.02 4.01 0.12
C LEU A 22 -0.03 3.87 -1.40
N ASP A 23 0.45 2.76 -1.96
CA ASP A 23 0.44 2.52 -3.39
C ASP A 23 -0.96 2.52 -4.00
N LYS A 24 -1.94 1.96 -3.31
CA LYS A 24 -3.33 1.97 -3.77
C LYS A 24 -3.82 3.40 -3.97
N GLU A 25 -3.54 4.29 -3.04
CA GLU A 25 -3.95 5.68 -3.12
C GLU A 25 -3.17 6.44 -4.20
N LEU A 26 -1.88 6.19 -4.35
CA LEU A 26 -1.07 6.76 -5.42
C LEU A 26 -1.57 6.30 -6.80
N ASN A 27 -1.91 5.04 -6.95
CA ASN A 27 -2.46 4.51 -8.20
C ASN A 27 -3.81 5.15 -8.53
N HIS A 28 -4.68 5.35 -7.55
CA HIS A 28 -5.94 6.05 -7.74
C HIS A 28 -5.73 7.48 -8.22
N LEU A 29 -4.81 8.22 -7.60
CA LEU A 29 -4.51 9.59 -8.04
C LEU A 29 -4.03 9.64 -9.48
N GLN A 30 -3.22 8.66 -9.91
CA GLN A 30 -2.75 8.59 -11.28
C GLN A 30 -3.87 8.26 -12.27
N ARG A 31 -4.92 7.59 -11.82
CA ARG A 31 -6.03 7.11 -12.66
C ARG A 31 -7.26 8.01 -12.63
N ASP A 32 -7.51 8.73 -11.53
CA ASP A 32 -8.73 9.50 -11.32
C ASP A 32 -8.98 10.54 -12.42
N TRP A 33 -7.93 11.20 -12.86
CA TRP A 33 -7.98 12.21 -13.92
C TRP A 33 -6.98 11.82 -15.00
N ARG A 34 -7.44 11.04 -15.98
CA ARG A 34 -6.54 10.42 -16.97
C ARG A 34 -6.08 11.38 -18.07
N ASN A 35 -6.75 12.51 -18.22
CA ASN A 35 -6.36 13.52 -19.21
C ASN A 35 -5.59 14.64 -18.51
N PRO A 36 -4.29 14.50 -18.31
CA PRO A 36 -3.49 15.54 -17.69
C PRO A 36 -3.43 16.77 -18.60
N SER A 37 -3.40 17.94 -18.00
CA SER A 37 -3.02 19.17 -18.68
C SER A 37 -1.53 19.38 -18.56
N LYS A 38 -1.04 20.55 -19.01
CA LYS A 38 0.38 20.88 -19.01
C LYS A 38 1.08 20.56 -17.70
N GLN A 39 0.48 20.97 -16.59
CA GLN A 39 0.96 20.63 -15.24
C GLN A 39 -0.22 20.28 -14.36
N ASN A 40 -0.17 19.14 -13.74
CA ASN A 40 -1.27 18.59 -12.96
C ASN A 40 -0.73 18.13 -11.61
N ASN A 41 -1.29 18.67 -10.54
CA ASN A 41 -0.93 18.33 -9.17
C ASN A 41 -2.15 17.71 -8.49
N LYS A 42 -1.95 16.56 -7.89
CA LYS A 42 -2.99 15.81 -7.20
C LYS A 42 -2.51 15.44 -5.81
N ILE A 43 -3.33 15.73 -4.81
CA ILE A 43 -3.04 15.36 -3.43
C ILE A 43 -4.24 14.62 -2.86
N LYS A 44 -3.99 13.64 -2.02
CA LYS A 44 -5.03 12.85 -1.38
C LYS A 44 -4.70 12.58 0.06
N VAL A 45 -5.67 12.84 0.94
CA VAL A 45 -5.62 12.43 2.34
C VAL A 45 -6.52 11.21 2.48
N PHE A 46 -6.02 10.18 3.14
CA PHE A 46 -6.75 8.93 3.24
C PHE A 46 -6.60 8.29 4.61
N GLY A 47 -7.57 7.45 4.93
CA GLY A 47 -7.54 6.58 6.09
C GLY A 47 -8.04 5.20 5.69
N MET A 48 -7.60 4.20 6.44
CA MET A 48 -8.11 2.86 6.26
C MET A 48 -7.97 2.04 7.53
N ARG A 49 -8.80 0.99 7.58
CA ARG A 49 -8.77 0.02 8.64
C ARG A 49 -8.62 -1.37 8.03
N ASP A 50 -7.74 -2.17 8.62
CA ASP A 50 -7.45 -3.52 8.18
C ASP A 50 -7.50 -4.45 9.40
N GLU A 51 -7.81 -5.71 9.14
CA GLU A 51 -7.85 -6.74 10.16
C GLU A 51 -7.14 -7.99 9.64
N TYR A 52 -6.16 -8.48 10.39
CA TYR A 52 -5.46 -9.71 10.09
C TYR A 52 -5.86 -10.78 11.08
N SER A 53 -6.41 -11.88 10.59
CA SER A 53 -6.73 -13.04 11.42
C SER A 53 -6.30 -14.33 10.71
N THR A 54 -5.84 -15.28 11.50
CA THR A 54 -5.34 -16.57 11.00
C THR A 54 -5.63 -17.66 12.00
N ASP A 55 -5.81 -18.88 11.52
CA ASP A 55 -5.92 -20.08 12.33
C ASP A 55 -4.57 -20.75 12.58
N THR A 56 -3.50 -20.22 12.02
CA THR A 56 -2.15 -20.78 12.17
C THR A 56 -1.66 -20.60 13.60
N ALA A 57 -1.31 -21.69 14.25
CA ALA A 57 -0.80 -21.66 15.63
C ALA A 57 0.53 -20.89 15.70
N GLY A 58 0.67 -20.06 16.72
CA GLY A 58 1.87 -19.27 16.96
C GLY A 58 1.94 -17.96 16.18
N ILE A 59 0.96 -17.66 15.34
CA ILE A 59 0.84 -16.37 14.64
C ILE A 59 -0.21 -15.53 15.35
N ILE A 60 0.14 -14.28 15.67
CA ILE A 60 -0.71 -13.37 16.42
C ILE A 60 -1.56 -12.54 15.46
N ASP A 61 -2.86 -12.54 15.69
CA ASP A 61 -3.79 -11.67 14.96
C ASP A 61 -3.58 -10.21 15.34
N TYR A 62 -3.92 -9.31 14.45
CA TYR A 62 -3.83 -7.88 14.71
C TYR A 62 -4.84 -7.08 13.89
N THR A 63 -5.11 -5.86 14.35
CA THR A 63 -5.81 -4.83 13.58
C THR A 63 -4.84 -3.72 13.22
N SER A 64 -5.06 -3.06 12.10
CA SER A 64 -4.28 -1.88 11.73
C SER A 64 -5.19 -0.70 11.40
N ASN A 65 -4.75 0.49 11.81
CA ASN A 65 -5.40 1.76 11.48
C ASN A 65 -4.36 2.64 10.78
N VAL A 66 -4.73 3.13 9.61
CA VAL A 66 -3.81 3.80 8.72
C VAL A 66 -4.31 5.20 8.41
N THR A 67 -3.40 6.16 8.42
CA THR A 67 -3.62 7.50 7.90
C THR A 67 -2.45 7.87 7.00
N GLY A 68 -2.71 8.65 5.97
CA GLY A 68 -1.64 9.04 5.06
C GLY A 68 -2.02 10.15 4.12
N VAL A 69 -1.00 10.61 3.41
CA VAL A 69 -1.09 11.63 2.37
C VAL A 69 -0.33 11.13 1.16
N ALA A 70 -0.96 11.23 0.00
CA ALA A 70 -0.36 10.87 -1.29
C ALA A 70 -0.37 12.09 -2.21
N TYR A 71 0.72 12.28 -2.95
CA TYR A 71 0.89 13.39 -3.88
C TYR A 71 1.42 12.87 -5.22
N VAL A 72 0.86 13.39 -6.31
CA VAL A 72 1.30 13.09 -7.67
C VAL A 72 1.43 14.40 -8.45
N HIS A 73 2.56 14.57 -9.10
CA HIS A 73 2.81 15.61 -10.08
C HIS A 73 2.98 14.98 -11.45
N GLU A 74 2.27 15.49 -12.44
CA GLU A 74 2.26 14.92 -13.79
C GLU A 74 2.32 16.02 -14.85
N ASP A 75 3.23 15.86 -15.82
CA ASP A 75 3.40 16.76 -16.93
C ASP A 75 3.01 16.06 -18.24
N GLU A 76 2.09 16.67 -19.00
CA GLU A 76 1.73 16.19 -20.31
C GLU A 76 2.82 16.46 -21.32
N LYS A 77 3.10 15.48 -22.18
CA LYS A 77 4.04 15.63 -23.29
C LYS A 77 3.32 16.05 -24.59
N ILE A 78 4.11 16.39 -25.59
CA ILE A 78 3.60 16.84 -26.89
C ILE A 78 2.63 15.82 -27.50
N LYS A 79 2.96 14.53 -27.41
CA LYS A 79 2.06 13.46 -27.88
C LYS A 79 0.94 13.23 -26.87
N MET A 80 -0.29 13.37 -27.31
CA MET A 80 -1.47 13.15 -26.49
C MET A 80 -1.45 11.75 -25.84
N GLY A 81 -1.77 11.66 -24.56
CA GLY A 81 -1.74 10.43 -23.80
C GLY A 81 -0.37 10.05 -23.25
N ASN A 82 0.68 10.81 -23.60
CA ASN A 82 2.01 10.62 -23.01
C ASN A 82 2.23 11.67 -21.93
N SER A 83 2.74 11.22 -20.81
CA SER A 83 3.09 12.09 -19.69
C SER A 83 4.21 11.46 -18.89
N ASP A 84 4.88 12.25 -18.08
CA ASP A 84 5.76 11.76 -17.04
C ASP A 84 5.55 12.58 -15.76
N GLY A 85 6.01 12.05 -14.64
CA GLY A 85 5.83 12.70 -13.38
C GLY A 85 6.55 12.01 -12.24
N TRP A 86 6.27 12.50 -11.06
CA TRP A 86 6.80 11.94 -9.83
C TRP A 86 5.69 11.88 -8.78
N TYR A 87 5.90 11.06 -7.78
CA TYR A 87 4.98 10.93 -6.69
C TYR A 87 5.72 10.80 -5.36
N ALA A 88 5.05 11.22 -4.31
CA ALA A 88 5.53 11.10 -2.95
C ALA A 88 4.37 10.80 -2.03
N GLY A 89 4.66 10.18 -0.91
CA GLY A 89 3.64 9.94 0.09
C GLY A 89 4.22 9.61 1.43
N VAL A 90 3.39 9.79 2.44
CA VAL A 90 3.69 9.43 3.82
C VAL A 90 2.50 8.63 4.34
N VAL A 91 2.78 7.52 4.98
CA VAL A 91 1.76 6.67 5.58
C VAL A 91 2.18 6.30 7.00
N ASN A 92 1.23 6.38 7.92
CA ASN A 92 1.39 5.91 9.28
C ASN A 92 0.42 4.75 9.51
N ASN A 93 0.94 3.62 9.93
CA ASN A 93 0.16 2.42 10.22
C ASN A 93 0.35 2.02 11.68
N ARG A 94 -0.74 1.96 12.41
CA ARG A 94 -0.77 1.58 13.82
C ARG A 94 -1.39 0.20 13.98
N PHE A 95 -0.56 -0.75 14.37
CA PHE A 95 -0.96 -2.13 14.62
C PHE A 95 -1.28 -2.34 16.09
N LYS A 96 -2.37 -3.03 16.34
CA LYS A 96 -2.76 -3.51 17.67
C LYS A 96 -2.86 -5.02 17.61
N PHE A 97 -1.98 -5.70 18.33
CA PHE A 97 -1.97 -7.15 18.39
C PHE A 97 -3.01 -7.66 19.36
N LYS A 98 -3.60 -8.80 18.99
CA LYS A 98 -4.59 -9.50 19.81
C LYS A 98 -3.93 -10.57 20.70
N ASP A 99 -2.82 -10.19 21.32
CA ASP A 99 -2.12 -11.00 22.30
C ASP A 99 -2.59 -10.66 23.72
N ILE A 100 -2.14 -11.42 24.70
CA ILE A 100 -2.52 -11.22 26.11
C ILE A 100 -2.04 -9.85 26.59
N GLY A 101 -0.82 -9.45 26.24
CA GLY A 101 -0.23 -8.18 26.64
C GLY A 101 -0.74 -6.99 25.82
N LYS A 102 -1.44 -7.22 24.73
CA LYS A 102 -1.88 -6.19 23.78
C LYS A 102 -0.73 -5.35 23.27
N SER A 103 0.21 -6.02 22.64
CA SER A 103 1.38 -5.39 22.00
C SER A 103 0.94 -4.42 20.91
N LYS A 104 1.79 -3.44 20.63
CA LYS A 104 1.52 -2.39 19.62
C LYS A 104 2.74 -2.18 18.76
N GLU A 105 2.49 -1.85 17.50
CA GLU A 105 3.54 -1.43 16.56
C GLU A 105 3.08 -0.19 15.82
N ASN A 106 3.98 0.75 15.61
CA ASN A 106 3.73 1.97 14.85
C ASN A 106 4.76 2.05 13.73
N GLN A 107 4.30 2.05 12.49
CA GLN A 107 5.15 2.18 11.30
C GLN A 107 4.84 3.49 10.59
N THR A 108 5.88 4.26 10.31
CA THR A 108 5.77 5.46 9.47
C THR A 108 6.68 5.28 8.26
N MET A 109 6.12 5.34 7.07
CA MET A 109 6.84 5.12 5.83
C MET A 109 6.71 6.34 4.91
N ILE A 110 7.83 6.74 4.32
CA ILE A 110 7.91 7.76 3.29
C ILE A 110 8.29 7.08 1.99
N LYS A 111 7.62 7.45 0.90
CA LYS A 111 7.86 6.91 -0.43
C LYS A 111 8.05 8.03 -1.43
N LEU A 112 9.00 7.84 -2.34
CA LEU A 112 9.28 8.77 -3.44
C LEU A 112 9.51 7.97 -4.72
N GLY A 113 8.84 8.35 -5.80
CA GLY A 113 8.91 7.63 -7.05
C GLY A 113 8.74 8.50 -8.27
N VAL A 114 8.96 7.88 -9.42
CA VAL A 114 8.80 8.48 -10.75
C VAL A 114 7.99 7.54 -11.63
N PHE A 115 7.32 8.09 -12.63
CA PHE A 115 6.56 7.30 -13.59
C PHE A 115 6.52 7.95 -14.96
N LYS A 116 6.20 7.13 -15.94
CA LYS A 116 5.97 7.54 -17.32
C LYS A 116 4.72 6.84 -17.85
N LYS A 117 3.83 7.61 -18.47
CA LYS A 117 2.65 7.09 -19.16
C LYS A 117 2.84 7.24 -20.66
N MET A 118 2.46 6.21 -21.39
CA MET A 118 2.53 6.16 -22.84
C MET A 118 1.21 5.65 -23.42
N SER A 119 0.85 6.18 -24.58
CA SER A 119 -0.29 5.70 -25.36
C SER A 119 0.20 5.34 -26.76
N PRO A 120 0.71 4.10 -26.95
CA PRO A 120 1.27 3.70 -28.26
C PRO A 120 0.24 3.65 -29.37
N SER A 121 -1.03 3.41 -29.05
CA SER A 121 -2.09 3.32 -30.01
C SER A 121 -3.34 4.00 -29.47
N SER A 122 -3.92 4.89 -30.27
CA SER A 122 -5.13 5.63 -29.88
C SER A 122 -5.95 5.96 -31.14
N ASP A 123 -7.26 5.72 -31.04
CA ASP A 123 -8.24 6.12 -32.04
C ASP A 123 -9.53 6.60 -31.37
N HIS A 124 -10.61 6.88 -32.14
CA HIS A 124 -11.84 7.37 -31.55
C HIS A 124 -12.63 6.31 -30.77
N ASN A 125 -12.29 5.03 -30.88
CA ASN A 125 -12.89 3.92 -30.14
C ASN A 125 -12.19 3.63 -28.82
N GLY A 126 -10.93 4.00 -28.69
CA GLY A 126 -10.18 3.75 -27.48
C GLY A 126 -8.69 4.02 -27.60
N SER A 127 -7.98 3.76 -26.54
CA SER A 127 -6.53 3.95 -26.49
C SER A 127 -5.85 2.87 -25.65
N LEU A 128 -4.71 2.41 -26.13
CA LEU A 128 -3.80 1.57 -25.35
C LEU A 128 -3.02 2.47 -24.40
N GLN A 129 -3.02 2.14 -23.12
CA GLN A 129 -2.37 2.93 -22.08
C GLN A 129 -1.36 2.07 -21.32
N TRP A 130 -0.15 2.55 -21.25
CA TRP A 130 0.93 1.86 -20.57
C TRP A 130 1.62 2.79 -19.59
N THR A 131 1.70 2.39 -18.32
CA THR A 131 2.38 3.12 -17.26
C THR A 131 3.52 2.29 -16.73
N ILE A 132 4.70 2.89 -16.61
CA ILE A 132 5.88 2.30 -15.97
C ILE A 132 6.32 3.24 -14.87
N GLY A 133 6.66 2.72 -13.72
CA GLY A 133 7.15 3.53 -12.62
C GLY A 133 8.05 2.75 -11.67
N GLY A 134 8.70 3.49 -10.81
CA GLY A 134 9.52 2.92 -9.76
C GLY A 134 9.64 3.87 -8.59
N ASP A 135 9.86 3.31 -7.41
CA ASP A 135 9.99 4.10 -6.20
C ASP A 135 10.98 3.48 -5.20
N VAL A 136 11.33 4.31 -4.23
CA VAL A 136 12.08 3.90 -3.05
C VAL A 136 11.29 4.29 -1.83
N PHE A 137 11.45 3.55 -0.75
CA PHE A 137 10.81 3.86 0.52
C PHE A 137 11.77 3.72 1.68
N ALA A 138 11.48 4.46 2.74
CA ALA A 138 12.14 4.35 4.03
C ALA A 138 11.09 4.41 5.14
N GLY A 139 11.27 3.60 6.18
CA GLY A 139 10.36 3.52 7.31
C GLY A 139 11.06 3.70 8.62
N ILE A 140 10.39 4.37 9.54
CA ILE A 140 10.78 4.53 10.95
C ILE A 140 9.70 3.85 11.78
N ASN A 141 10.07 2.85 12.56
CA ASN A 141 9.12 1.96 13.20
C ASN A 141 9.42 1.80 14.68
N GLU A 142 8.36 1.65 15.48
CA GLU A 142 8.45 1.39 16.92
C GLU A 142 7.61 0.19 17.28
N MET A 143 8.17 -0.75 18.04
CA MET A 143 7.47 -1.91 18.57
C MET A 143 7.42 -1.82 20.10
N LYS A 144 6.22 -2.01 20.66
CA LYS A 144 6.01 -2.20 22.09
C LYS A 144 5.49 -3.62 22.29
N ARG A 145 6.41 -4.53 22.56
CA ARG A 145 6.11 -5.93 22.81
C ARG A 145 5.75 -6.10 24.27
N ARG A 146 4.55 -6.57 24.55
CA ARG A 146 4.04 -6.81 25.90
C ARG A 146 3.82 -8.29 26.10
N TYR A 147 4.22 -8.79 27.26
CA TYR A 147 4.14 -10.21 27.56
C TYR A 147 3.81 -10.42 29.03
N LEU A 148 3.06 -11.51 29.30
CA LEU A 148 2.64 -11.89 30.63
C LEU A 148 3.69 -12.81 31.26
N VAL A 149 4.14 -12.46 32.47
CA VAL A 149 4.96 -13.33 33.31
C VAL A 149 4.26 -13.48 34.65
N VAL A 150 3.78 -14.69 34.95
CA VAL A 150 2.94 -15.03 36.10
C VAL A 150 1.64 -14.23 36.05
N ASP A 151 1.56 -13.09 36.71
CA ASP A 151 0.37 -12.23 36.78
C ASP A 151 0.68 -10.76 36.44
N GLU A 152 1.91 -10.46 36.00
CA GLU A 152 2.33 -9.12 35.59
C GLU A 152 2.61 -9.05 34.09
N ILE A 153 2.27 -7.91 33.49
CA ILE A 153 2.58 -7.61 32.08
C ILE A 153 3.82 -6.73 32.03
N PHE A 154 4.85 -7.24 31.35
CA PHE A 154 6.08 -6.51 31.08
C PHE A 154 6.08 -5.97 29.67
N GLU A 155 6.81 -4.89 29.43
CA GLU A 155 6.94 -4.26 28.12
C GLU A 155 8.40 -4.17 27.70
N ALA A 156 8.68 -4.55 26.46
CA ALA A 156 9.95 -4.33 25.80
C ALA A 156 9.73 -3.44 24.58
N LYS A 157 10.57 -2.42 24.44
CA LYS A 157 10.46 -1.45 23.33
C LYS A 157 11.62 -1.61 22.38
N SER A 158 11.35 -1.38 21.09
CA SER A 158 12.38 -1.29 20.06
C SER A 158 12.02 -0.25 19.02
N ASN A 159 13.04 0.38 18.47
CA ASN A 159 12.95 1.20 17.28
C ASN A 159 13.75 0.52 16.18
N TYR A 160 13.20 0.45 14.97
CA TYR A 160 13.89 -0.15 13.85
C TYR A 160 13.53 0.57 12.57
N ASN A 161 14.39 0.41 11.56
CA ASN A 161 14.22 1.04 10.26
C ASN A 161 13.93 0.00 9.19
N SER A 162 13.16 0.40 8.20
CA SER A 162 12.92 -0.39 6.99
C SER A 162 13.22 0.46 5.76
N TYR A 163 13.51 -0.20 4.64
CA TYR A 163 13.74 0.46 3.38
C TYR A 163 13.57 -0.53 2.24
N GLY A 164 13.40 0.00 1.06
CA GLY A 164 13.26 -0.83 -0.13
C GLY A 164 13.03 -0.02 -1.39
N ALA A 165 12.78 -0.76 -2.47
CA ALA A 165 12.53 -0.20 -3.78
C ALA A 165 11.53 -1.07 -4.53
N ALA A 166 10.78 -0.47 -5.45
CA ALA A 166 9.77 -1.16 -6.25
C ALA A 166 9.80 -0.69 -7.70
N LEU A 167 9.41 -1.62 -8.58
CA LEU A 167 9.11 -1.36 -9.98
C LEU A 167 7.67 -1.78 -10.26
N LYS A 168 6.96 -0.97 -11.04
CA LYS A 168 5.55 -1.19 -11.38
C LYS A 168 5.33 -0.97 -12.86
N THR A 169 4.43 -1.77 -13.43
CA THR A 169 3.93 -1.56 -14.78
C THR A 169 2.43 -1.86 -14.82
N ASP A 170 1.71 -1.12 -15.64
CA ASP A 170 0.26 -1.23 -15.83
C ASP A 170 0.00 -1.06 -17.32
N LEU A 171 -0.69 -2.04 -17.92
CA LEU A 171 -1.07 -2.01 -19.31
C LEU A 171 -2.56 -2.25 -19.42
N GLY A 172 -3.28 -1.31 -20.03
CA GLY A 172 -4.72 -1.40 -20.20
C GLY A 172 -5.19 -0.79 -21.51
N TYR A 173 -6.39 -1.16 -21.90
CA TYR A 173 -7.02 -0.61 -23.08
C TYR A 173 -8.28 0.14 -22.65
N ASP A 174 -8.31 1.45 -22.84
CA ASP A 174 -9.44 2.31 -22.52
C ASP A 174 -10.42 2.28 -23.69
N ILE A 175 -11.56 1.60 -23.51
CA ILE A 175 -12.61 1.48 -24.51
C ILE A 175 -13.63 2.58 -24.28
N ARG A 176 -13.86 3.39 -25.29
CA ARG A 176 -14.92 4.41 -25.27
C ARG A 176 -16.25 3.77 -25.64
N LEU A 177 -17.10 3.49 -24.65
CA LEU A 177 -18.44 2.93 -24.87
C LEU A 177 -19.43 3.97 -25.37
N SER A 178 -19.28 5.21 -24.91
CA SER A 178 -20.07 6.35 -25.32
C SER A 178 -19.28 7.64 -25.09
N GLU A 179 -19.82 8.79 -25.39
CA GLU A 179 -19.17 10.08 -25.11
C GLU A 179 -18.84 10.27 -23.63
N ARG A 180 -19.58 9.61 -22.76
CA ARG A 180 -19.49 9.79 -21.29
C ARG A 180 -19.04 8.57 -20.55
N THR A 181 -18.96 7.40 -21.20
CA THR A 181 -18.68 6.13 -20.51
C THR A 181 -17.45 5.46 -21.10
N HIS A 182 -16.50 5.13 -20.24
CA HIS A 182 -15.29 4.40 -20.57
C HIS A 182 -15.22 3.11 -19.77
N PHE A 183 -14.72 2.07 -20.40
CA PHE A 183 -14.42 0.79 -19.80
C PHE A 183 -12.97 0.43 -20.10
N ARG A 184 -12.19 0.14 -19.07
CA ARG A 184 -10.77 -0.18 -19.21
C ARG A 184 -10.43 -1.50 -18.53
N PRO A 185 -10.29 -2.59 -19.29
CA PRO A 185 -9.61 -3.79 -18.79
C PRO A 185 -8.10 -3.53 -18.72
N TYR A 186 -7.43 -4.07 -17.71
CA TYR A 186 -5.99 -3.89 -17.56
C TYR A 186 -5.33 -5.07 -16.86
N GLY A 187 -4.01 -5.18 -17.07
CA GLY A 187 -3.12 -6.02 -16.29
C GLY A 187 -2.00 -5.18 -15.70
N ALA A 188 -1.54 -5.54 -14.53
CA ALA A 188 -0.46 -4.84 -13.85
C ALA A 188 0.47 -5.82 -13.15
N LEU A 189 1.70 -5.38 -12.91
CA LEU A 189 2.70 -6.14 -12.19
C LEU A 189 3.49 -5.18 -11.30
N LYS A 190 3.67 -5.54 -10.04
CA LYS A 190 4.53 -4.83 -9.11
C LYS A 190 5.56 -5.79 -8.52
N MET A 191 6.82 -5.38 -8.52
CA MET A 191 7.91 -6.09 -7.85
C MET A 191 8.52 -5.15 -6.81
N GLU A 192 8.65 -5.64 -5.59
CA GLU A 192 9.17 -4.86 -4.48
C GLU A 192 10.18 -5.67 -3.68
N TYR A 193 11.34 -5.07 -3.44
CA TYR A 193 12.31 -5.54 -2.47
C TYR A 193 12.23 -4.65 -1.24
N GLY A 194 12.17 -5.27 -0.07
CA GLY A 194 12.20 -4.55 1.19
C GLY A 194 13.05 -5.26 2.23
N ARG A 195 13.52 -4.50 3.21
CA ARG A 195 14.38 -4.99 4.26
C ARG A 195 14.17 -4.18 5.55
N PHE A 196 14.28 -4.83 6.68
CA PHE A 196 14.43 -4.16 7.96
C PHE A 196 15.81 -4.46 8.55
N ASN A 197 16.37 -3.47 9.28
CA ASN A 197 17.64 -3.61 9.97
C ASN A 197 17.45 -4.40 11.26
N SER A 198 18.57 -4.85 11.84
CA SER A 198 18.56 -5.56 13.13
C SER A 198 17.74 -4.79 14.17
N ILE A 199 16.92 -5.52 14.91
CA ILE A 199 16.08 -4.97 15.96
C ILE A 199 16.68 -5.35 17.30
N LYS A 200 16.93 -4.35 18.14
CA LYS A 200 17.46 -4.55 19.49
C LYS A 200 16.53 -3.87 20.47
N GLU A 201 15.84 -4.66 21.27
CA GLU A 201 14.98 -4.12 22.30
C GLU A 201 15.83 -3.42 23.36
N ASP A 202 15.49 -2.18 23.70
CA ASP A 202 16.30 -1.30 24.54
C ASP A 202 15.72 -1.08 25.93
N SER A 203 14.54 -1.63 26.21
CA SER A 203 13.91 -1.57 27.53
C SER A 203 13.14 -2.85 27.81
N GLY A 204 12.89 -3.13 29.08
CA GLY A 204 12.15 -4.30 29.53
C GLY A 204 13.03 -5.34 30.21
N GLU A 205 12.40 -6.33 30.83
CA GLU A 205 13.08 -7.37 31.62
C GLU A 205 13.74 -8.43 30.74
N MET A 206 13.04 -8.89 29.71
CA MET A 206 13.55 -9.89 28.77
C MET A 206 13.63 -9.26 27.39
N ARG A 207 14.77 -8.69 27.06
CA ARG A 207 15.00 -8.01 25.79
C ARG A 207 15.41 -9.01 24.71
N LEU A 208 14.81 -8.87 23.56
CA LEU A 208 15.11 -9.66 22.39
C LEU A 208 15.94 -8.87 21.39
N GLU A 209 16.70 -9.60 20.59
CA GLU A 209 17.38 -9.12 19.41
C GLU A 209 16.86 -9.91 18.21
N VAL A 210 16.50 -9.22 17.13
CA VAL A 210 16.02 -9.84 15.90
C VAL A 210 16.97 -9.49 14.77
N LYS A 211 17.46 -10.49 14.04
CA LYS A 211 18.30 -10.26 12.86
C LYS A 211 17.54 -9.51 11.80
N GLY A 212 18.20 -8.57 11.17
CA GLY A 212 17.71 -7.94 9.94
C GLY A 212 17.38 -9.00 8.89
N ASN A 213 16.30 -8.79 8.15
CA ASN A 213 15.88 -9.70 7.11
C ASN A 213 15.14 -8.94 6.00
N ASP A 214 14.95 -9.59 4.88
CA ASP A 214 14.34 -9.00 3.70
C ASP A 214 13.12 -9.77 3.22
N TYR A 215 12.45 -9.19 2.23
CA TYR A 215 11.39 -9.84 1.48
C TYR A 215 11.45 -9.42 0.02
N PHE A 216 10.85 -10.22 -0.83
CA PHE A 216 10.66 -9.90 -2.23
C PHE A 216 9.21 -10.20 -2.62
N SER A 217 8.48 -9.17 -2.99
CA SER A 217 7.08 -9.25 -3.38
C SER A 217 6.95 -9.17 -4.89
N VAL A 218 6.13 -10.05 -5.46
CA VAL A 218 5.78 -10.06 -6.88
C VAL A 218 4.26 -10.15 -6.95
N LYS A 219 3.60 -9.06 -7.37
CA LYS A 219 2.14 -8.98 -7.40
C LYS A 219 1.64 -8.71 -8.81
N PRO A 220 1.23 -9.76 -9.53
CA PRO A 220 0.40 -9.59 -10.73
C PRO A 220 -1.03 -9.22 -10.33
N GLU A 221 -1.64 -8.39 -11.15
CA GLU A 221 -3.01 -7.92 -10.99
C GLU A 221 -3.73 -7.90 -12.33
N VAL A 222 -5.01 -8.29 -12.33
CA VAL A 222 -5.92 -8.08 -13.45
C VAL A 222 -7.14 -7.35 -12.93
N GLY A 223 -7.67 -6.45 -13.72
CA GLY A 223 -8.80 -5.67 -13.29
C GLY A 223 -9.54 -4.99 -14.41
N MET A 224 -10.60 -4.28 -14.03
CA MET A 224 -11.42 -3.48 -14.91
C MET A 224 -11.85 -2.21 -14.21
N GLU A 225 -11.94 -1.16 -14.98
CA GLU A 225 -12.38 0.14 -14.53
C GLU A 225 -13.53 0.65 -15.40
N PHE A 226 -14.54 1.20 -14.75
CA PHE A 226 -15.59 1.96 -15.41
C PHE A 226 -15.47 3.42 -15.00
N LYS A 227 -15.60 4.31 -15.99
CA LYS A 227 -15.60 5.74 -15.74
C LYS A 227 -16.77 6.37 -16.48
N PHE A 228 -17.57 7.13 -15.74
CA PHE A 228 -18.68 7.91 -16.26
C PHE A 228 -18.45 9.38 -15.95
N VAL A 229 -18.60 10.25 -16.95
CA VAL A 229 -18.45 11.69 -16.83
C VAL A 229 -19.72 12.37 -17.26
N GLN A 230 -20.34 13.16 -16.36
CA GLN A 230 -21.54 13.92 -16.61
C GLN A 230 -21.25 15.43 -16.53
N PRO A 231 -21.41 16.19 -17.60
CA PRO A 231 -21.34 17.65 -17.52
C PRO A 231 -22.46 18.19 -16.63
N LEU A 232 -22.11 19.03 -15.66
CA LEU A 232 -23.06 19.71 -14.75
C LEU A 232 -23.31 21.14 -15.18
N ALA A 233 -22.26 21.84 -15.62
CA ALA A 233 -22.28 23.21 -16.09
C ALA A 233 -21.15 23.41 -17.08
N VAL A 234 -21.00 24.64 -17.59
CA VAL A 234 -19.90 24.97 -18.52
C VAL A 234 -18.56 24.66 -17.80
N LYS A 235 -17.75 23.78 -18.40
CA LYS A 235 -16.42 23.39 -17.91
C LYS A 235 -16.44 22.71 -16.53
N THR A 236 -17.60 22.26 -16.05
CA THR A 236 -17.71 21.55 -14.77
C THR A 236 -18.27 20.16 -15.01
N ASN A 237 -17.59 19.13 -14.53
CA ASN A 237 -17.96 17.73 -14.73
C ASN A 237 -18.08 16.99 -13.42
N LEU A 238 -19.05 16.09 -13.35
CA LEU A 238 -19.14 15.04 -12.35
C LEU A 238 -18.53 13.78 -12.94
N SER A 239 -17.64 13.15 -12.19
CA SER A 239 -17.02 11.88 -12.57
C SER A 239 -17.37 10.80 -11.56
N VAL A 240 -17.71 9.62 -12.04
CA VAL A 240 -17.94 8.43 -11.22
C VAL A 240 -17.05 7.33 -11.77
N GLY A 241 -16.24 6.73 -10.90
CA GLY A 241 -15.35 5.64 -11.28
C GLY A 241 -15.58 4.41 -10.40
N LEU A 242 -15.60 3.25 -11.04
CA LEU A 242 -15.68 1.96 -10.36
C LEU A 242 -14.51 1.12 -10.82
N THR A 243 -13.82 0.48 -9.86
CA THR A 243 -12.72 -0.44 -10.16
C THR A 243 -12.96 -1.76 -9.45
N ALA A 244 -12.79 -2.85 -10.17
CA ALA A 244 -12.77 -4.20 -9.60
C ALA A 244 -11.52 -4.90 -10.12
N ALA A 245 -10.76 -5.49 -9.21
CA ALA A 245 -9.49 -6.11 -9.56
C ALA A 245 -9.21 -7.31 -8.66
N TYR A 246 -8.32 -8.16 -9.15
CA TYR A 246 -7.80 -9.28 -8.40
C TYR A 246 -6.27 -9.28 -8.50
N GLU A 247 -5.60 -9.37 -7.36
CA GLU A 247 -4.14 -9.48 -7.28
C GLU A 247 -3.73 -10.74 -6.53
N ASN A 248 -2.52 -11.21 -6.79
CA ASN A 248 -1.94 -12.36 -6.10
C ASN A 248 -0.52 -12.05 -5.67
N GLU A 249 -0.05 -12.70 -4.61
CA GLU A 249 1.35 -12.59 -4.16
C GLU A 249 2.12 -13.84 -4.58
N LEU A 250 3.08 -13.69 -5.48
CA LEU A 250 3.92 -14.79 -5.97
C LEU A 250 5.32 -14.80 -5.31
N GLY A 251 5.66 -13.75 -4.57
CA GLY A 251 6.94 -13.62 -3.88
C GLY A 251 6.94 -14.25 -2.49
N LYS A 252 7.99 -13.97 -1.74
CA LYS A 252 8.15 -14.41 -0.34
C LYS A 252 8.06 -13.19 0.57
N VAL A 253 6.90 -13.02 1.19
CA VAL A 253 6.60 -11.91 2.11
C VAL A 253 6.06 -12.44 3.44
N GLY A 254 5.09 -13.34 3.42
CA GLY A 254 4.45 -13.90 4.61
C GLY A 254 5.18 -15.11 5.19
N ASP A 255 5.53 -16.07 4.38
CA ASP A 255 6.21 -17.30 4.80
C ASP A 255 7.73 -17.09 4.88
N VAL A 256 8.14 -16.19 5.77
CA VAL A 256 9.54 -15.86 6.00
C VAL A 256 9.83 -16.01 7.49
N ASN A 257 10.88 -16.76 7.82
CA ASN A 257 11.31 -16.95 9.20
C ASN A 257 12.35 -15.89 9.58
N ASN A 258 12.05 -15.16 10.65
CA ASN A 258 13.01 -14.28 11.28
C ASN A 258 13.78 -15.04 12.36
N LYS A 259 14.92 -14.51 12.75
CA LYS A 259 15.76 -15.08 13.80
C LYS A 259 15.92 -14.12 14.95
N GLY A 260 15.62 -14.62 16.15
CA GLY A 260 15.73 -13.84 17.37
C GLY A 260 16.60 -14.57 18.41
N ARG A 261 17.07 -13.81 19.38
CA ARG A 261 17.73 -14.35 20.57
C ARG A 261 17.50 -13.40 21.74
N VAL A 262 17.66 -13.94 22.95
CA VAL A 262 17.65 -13.10 24.15
C VAL A 262 18.91 -12.25 24.16
N ARG A 263 18.75 -10.94 24.28
CA ARG A 263 19.81 -9.97 24.22
C ARG A 263 20.71 -10.07 25.48
N TYR A 264 22.01 -9.78 25.32
CA TYR A 264 23.01 -9.86 26.38
C TYR A 264 23.29 -11.27 26.90
N THR A 265 22.96 -12.27 26.11
CA THR A 265 23.26 -13.66 26.40
C THR A 265 24.09 -14.29 25.28
N SER A 266 24.71 -15.43 25.57
CA SER A 266 25.38 -16.26 24.57
C SER A 266 24.46 -17.32 23.97
N ALA A 267 23.15 -17.20 24.17
CA ALA A 267 22.17 -18.13 23.63
C ALA A 267 22.15 -18.11 22.09
N ASP A 268 21.89 -19.26 21.51
CA ASP A 268 21.77 -19.38 20.06
C ASP A 268 20.51 -18.67 19.52
N TRP A 269 20.55 -18.34 18.22
CA TRP A 269 19.43 -17.80 17.53
C TRP A 269 18.33 -18.86 17.39
N PHE A 270 17.08 -18.46 17.65
CA PHE A 270 15.89 -19.28 17.42
C PHE A 270 15.05 -18.69 16.29
N GLY A 271 14.23 -19.55 15.65
CA GLY A 271 13.36 -19.11 14.58
C GLY A 271 12.08 -18.45 15.11
N ILE A 272 11.70 -17.33 14.49
CA ILE A 272 10.40 -16.69 14.67
C ILE A 272 9.65 -16.88 13.36
N ARG A 273 8.64 -17.74 13.39
CA ARG A 273 7.95 -18.19 12.19
C ARG A 273 6.99 -17.15 11.66
N GLY A 274 6.98 -16.96 10.35
CA GLY A 274 5.97 -16.20 9.64
C GLY A 274 4.75 -17.03 9.30
N GLU A 275 3.78 -16.38 8.66
CA GLU A 275 2.51 -16.98 8.26
C GLU A 275 2.72 -18.02 7.15
N LYS A 276 2.15 -19.20 7.34
CA LYS A 276 2.14 -20.27 6.33
C LYS A 276 0.87 -20.30 5.50
N ASP A 277 -0.03 -19.34 5.72
CA ASP A 277 -1.27 -19.25 4.98
C ASP A 277 -0.97 -19.02 3.50
N ASP A 278 -1.55 -19.82 2.66
CA ASP A 278 -1.43 -19.73 1.21
C ASP A 278 -2.48 -18.81 0.56
N ARG A 279 -3.31 -18.14 1.37
CA ARG A 279 -4.28 -17.15 0.87
C ARG A 279 -3.54 -15.91 0.37
N LYS A 280 -3.07 -15.96 -0.86
CA LYS A 280 -2.29 -14.89 -1.49
C LYS A 280 -3.13 -13.98 -2.37
N GLY A 281 -4.33 -14.41 -2.68
CA GLY A 281 -5.26 -13.68 -3.53
C GLY A 281 -6.00 -12.59 -2.78
N ASN A 282 -6.27 -11.47 -3.47
CA ASN A 282 -6.98 -10.32 -2.93
C ASN A 282 -7.89 -9.71 -3.99
N GLY A 283 -9.19 -9.64 -3.71
CA GLY A 283 -10.14 -8.89 -4.50
C GLY A 283 -10.23 -7.46 -4.02
N LYS A 284 -10.13 -6.50 -4.95
CA LYS A 284 -10.14 -5.06 -4.66
C LYS A 284 -11.32 -4.41 -5.35
N PHE A 285 -12.07 -3.59 -4.62
CA PHE A 285 -13.22 -2.86 -5.14
C PHE A 285 -13.13 -1.41 -4.69
N ASP A 286 -13.24 -0.48 -5.62
CA ASP A 286 -13.13 0.95 -5.34
C ASP A 286 -14.21 1.74 -6.08
N LEU A 287 -14.72 2.76 -5.40
CA LEU A 287 -15.66 3.74 -5.93
C LEU A 287 -15.08 5.13 -5.75
N ASN A 288 -15.01 5.91 -6.81
CA ASN A 288 -14.61 7.31 -6.82
C ASN A 288 -15.74 8.18 -7.32
N ILE A 289 -15.99 9.29 -6.64
CA ILE A 289 -16.92 10.34 -7.10
C ILE A 289 -16.18 11.67 -7.02
N GLY A 290 -16.14 12.39 -8.12
CA GLY A 290 -15.43 13.66 -8.19
C GLY A 290 -16.19 14.72 -8.96
N VAL A 291 -15.88 15.97 -8.62
CA VAL A 291 -16.35 17.15 -9.36
C VAL A 291 -15.11 17.97 -9.71
N ASP A 292 -14.98 18.34 -10.97
CA ASP A 292 -13.85 19.13 -11.42
C ASP A 292 -14.24 20.17 -12.47
N ASN A 293 -13.48 21.24 -12.50
CA ASN A 293 -13.50 22.23 -13.56
C ASN A 293 -12.14 22.24 -14.28
N THR A 294 -11.86 23.27 -15.07
CA THR A 294 -10.61 23.33 -15.84
C THR A 294 -9.36 23.52 -14.96
N ARG A 295 -9.52 23.93 -13.70
CA ARG A 295 -8.39 24.25 -12.80
C ARG A 295 -8.35 23.40 -11.55
N PHE A 296 -9.50 23.06 -11.00
CA PHE A 296 -9.61 22.41 -9.70
C PHE A 296 -10.52 21.20 -9.77
N GLY A 297 -10.24 20.23 -8.94
CA GLY A 297 -11.10 19.07 -8.76
C GLY A 297 -11.06 18.58 -7.34
N VAL A 298 -12.16 17.97 -6.91
CA VAL A 298 -12.29 17.31 -5.62
C VAL A 298 -12.89 15.93 -5.85
N THR A 299 -12.30 14.92 -5.24
CA THR A 299 -12.84 13.55 -5.27
C THR A 299 -13.01 13.02 -3.86
N VAL A 300 -14.02 12.17 -3.70
CA VAL A 300 -14.16 11.30 -2.54
C VAL A 300 -14.14 9.86 -3.03
N ASN A 301 -13.55 8.98 -2.25
CA ASN A 301 -13.51 7.58 -2.62
C ASN A 301 -13.71 6.67 -1.42
N GLY A 302 -14.20 5.48 -1.71
CA GLY A 302 -14.27 4.37 -0.79
C GLY A 302 -13.79 3.10 -1.46
N GLY A 303 -13.25 2.18 -0.68
CA GLY A 303 -12.74 0.92 -1.21
C GLY A 303 -12.81 -0.20 -0.20
N TYR A 304 -12.79 -1.41 -0.73
CA TYR A 304 -12.81 -2.63 0.06
C TYR A 304 -11.89 -3.68 -0.57
N ASP A 305 -11.06 -4.31 0.27
CA ASP A 305 -10.27 -5.47 -0.11
C ASP A 305 -10.76 -6.70 0.64
N THR A 306 -10.85 -7.84 -0.05
CA THR A 306 -11.31 -9.09 0.55
C THR A 306 -10.30 -9.68 1.53
N LYS A 307 -9.00 -9.50 1.23
CA LYS A 307 -7.94 -9.94 2.13
C LYS A 307 -7.82 -8.95 3.28
N GLY A 308 -8.01 -9.44 4.51
CA GLY A 308 -7.90 -8.61 5.71
C GLY A 308 -9.10 -7.72 6.00
N LYS A 309 -10.19 -7.82 5.25
CA LYS A 309 -11.37 -6.95 5.41
C LYS A 309 -10.98 -5.47 5.44
N ASN A 310 -10.14 -5.08 4.50
CA ASN A 310 -9.61 -3.73 4.42
C ASN A 310 -10.68 -2.77 3.92
N VAL A 311 -10.97 -1.72 4.69
CA VAL A 311 -11.90 -0.63 4.31
C VAL A 311 -11.11 0.66 4.18
N ARG A 312 -11.25 1.32 3.05
CA ARG A 312 -10.53 2.56 2.73
C ARG A 312 -11.50 3.70 2.47
N ALA A 313 -11.09 4.90 2.84
CA ALA A 313 -11.77 6.14 2.48
C ALA A 313 -10.73 7.24 2.27
N GLY A 314 -11.03 8.16 1.36
CA GLY A 314 -10.11 9.26 1.08
C GLY A 314 -10.80 10.43 0.43
N ILE A 315 -10.12 11.59 0.49
CA ILE A 315 -10.50 12.83 -0.18
C ILE A 315 -9.29 13.31 -0.97
N GLY A 316 -9.49 13.52 -2.26
CA GLY A 316 -8.44 13.97 -3.16
C GLY A 316 -8.73 15.34 -3.76
N PHE A 317 -7.68 16.07 -4.07
CA PHE A 317 -7.72 17.40 -4.68
C PHE A 317 -6.77 17.44 -5.87
N ARG A 318 -7.20 18.14 -6.90
CA ARG A 318 -6.39 18.36 -8.10
C ARG A 318 -6.31 19.85 -8.39
N ALA A 319 -5.13 20.32 -8.74
CA ALA A 319 -4.90 21.66 -9.27
C ALA A 319 -4.06 21.58 -10.55
N ILE A 320 -4.44 22.37 -11.54
CA ILE A 320 -3.77 22.47 -12.84
C ILE A 320 -3.31 23.92 -13.03
N TYR A 321 -2.06 24.08 -13.44
CA TYR A 321 -1.52 25.42 -13.77
C TYR A 321 -0.46 25.38 -14.85
#